data_8cd87f63e1e0be6241f949262b51337b
#
_entry.id   8cd87f63e1e0be6241f949262b51337b
#
_cell.length_a   1.000
_cell.length_b   1.000
_cell.length_c   1.000
_cell.angle_alpha   90.00
_cell.angle_beta   90.00
_cell.angle_gamma   90.00
#
_symmetry.space_group_name_H-M   'P 1'
#
loop_
_entity.id
_entity.type
_entity.pdbx_description
1 polymer ?
#
loop_
_entity_poly.entity_id
_entity_poly.type
_entity_poly.pdbx_seq_one_letter_code
_entity_poly.pdbx_strand_id
1 'polypeptide(L)'
;LANEHPAISEPEEVTQEHILQFKASIPDQDFTLNMDGSLEYRIKVSPVRPSSLSNGQAFANAILGPSHNYEPPIYTFDDGAVVTSEEVEELRDIAETCTVEINWQDGDVAVIDNTRVMHGRRAIKDQDRQLFIGMGRL
;
A
#
# COMPACT_ATOMS: atom_id res chain seq x y z
N LEU A 1 4.03 3.68 -12.89
CA LEU A 1 4.58 5.04 -13.11
C LEU A 1 3.79 5.79 -14.18
N ALA A 2 3.60 5.23 -15.39
CA ALA A 2 2.89 5.92 -16.47
C ALA A 2 1.48 6.38 -16.07
N ASN A 3 0.79 5.61 -15.23
CA ASN A 3 -0.56 5.96 -14.75
C ASN A 3 -0.56 6.99 -13.60
N GLU A 4 0.59 7.24 -13.00
CA GLU A 4 0.72 8.09 -11.81
C GLU A 4 1.49 9.37 -12.06
N HIS A 5 2.24 9.42 -13.17
CA HIS A 5 3.06 10.57 -13.52
C HIS A 5 2.64 11.16 -14.87
N PRO A 6 2.09 12.38 -14.91
CA PRO A 6 1.51 12.98 -16.12
C PRO A 6 2.53 13.23 -17.26
N ALA A 7 3.82 13.19 -16.97
CA ALA A 7 4.88 13.35 -17.96
C ALA A 7 5.20 12.06 -18.74
N ILE A 8 4.64 10.90 -18.32
CA ILE A 8 4.87 9.62 -18.96
C ILE A 8 3.58 9.20 -19.67
N SER A 9 3.57 9.30 -21.00
CA SER A 9 2.40 8.98 -21.81
C SER A 9 2.34 7.51 -22.21
N GLU A 10 3.50 6.87 -22.39
CA GLU A 10 3.61 5.48 -22.82
C GLU A 10 4.46 4.67 -21.83
N PRO A 11 3.95 3.53 -21.32
CA PRO A 11 4.66 2.73 -20.31
C PRO A 11 6.03 2.20 -20.78
N GLU A 12 6.16 1.92 -22.07
CA GLU A 12 7.39 1.41 -22.69
C GLU A 12 8.51 2.45 -22.76
N GLU A 13 8.17 3.73 -22.60
CA GLU A 13 9.11 4.86 -22.68
C GLU A 13 9.70 5.25 -21.31
N VAL A 14 9.51 4.45 -20.25
CA VAL A 14 10.08 4.77 -18.94
C VAL A 14 11.60 4.74 -19.00
N THR A 15 12.23 5.86 -18.68
CA THR A 15 13.67 6.05 -18.71
C THR A 15 14.23 6.36 -17.33
N GLN A 16 15.57 6.30 -17.18
CA GLN A 16 16.26 6.72 -15.96
C GLN A 16 15.96 8.19 -15.61
N GLU A 17 15.80 9.05 -16.59
CA GLU A 17 15.46 10.46 -16.35
C GLU A 17 14.07 10.59 -15.73
N HIS A 18 13.07 9.85 -16.23
CA HIS A 18 11.74 9.81 -15.63
C HIS A 18 11.79 9.31 -14.18
N ILE A 19 12.62 8.31 -13.88
CA ILE A 19 12.81 7.81 -12.51
C ILE A 19 13.39 8.91 -11.61
N LEU A 20 14.41 9.65 -12.06
CA LEU A 20 15.02 10.73 -11.28
C LEU A 20 14.03 11.86 -11.00
N GLN A 21 13.22 12.24 -11.99
CA GLN A 21 12.18 13.26 -11.81
C GLN A 21 11.11 12.79 -10.81
N PHE A 22 10.70 11.52 -10.91
CA PHE A 22 9.73 10.94 -9.99
C PHE A 22 10.27 10.87 -8.56
N LYS A 23 11.53 10.44 -8.40
CA LYS A 23 12.22 10.41 -7.10
C LYS A 23 12.31 11.79 -6.45
N ALA A 24 12.53 12.84 -7.23
CA ALA A 24 12.55 14.20 -6.70
C ALA A 24 11.23 14.65 -6.10
N SER A 25 10.10 14.11 -6.56
CA SER A 25 8.76 14.39 -6.01
C SER A 25 8.40 13.52 -4.80
N ILE A 26 9.13 12.41 -4.58
CA ILE A 26 8.89 11.46 -3.48
C ILE A 26 10.24 11.08 -2.84
N PRO A 27 10.83 11.98 -2.04
CA PRO A 27 12.21 11.84 -1.56
C PRO A 27 12.45 10.64 -0.62
N ASP A 28 11.39 10.14 0.05
CA ASP A 28 11.46 9.01 0.98
C ASP A 28 11.40 7.63 0.28
N GLN A 29 11.44 7.61 -1.05
CA GLN A 29 11.40 6.40 -1.84
C GLN A 29 12.63 6.28 -2.73
N ASP A 30 13.21 5.10 -2.78
CA ASP A 30 14.27 4.76 -3.73
C ASP A 30 13.73 3.93 -4.88
N PHE A 31 14.15 4.28 -6.11
CA PHE A 31 13.77 3.60 -7.33
C PHE A 31 15.00 3.19 -8.12
N THR A 32 14.99 1.98 -8.63
CA THR A 32 16.04 1.44 -9.51
C THR A 32 15.38 0.81 -10.73
N LEU A 33 15.70 1.34 -11.91
CA LEU A 33 15.32 0.71 -13.17
C LEU A 33 16.43 -0.30 -13.56
N ASN A 34 16.07 -1.57 -13.62
CA ASN A 34 16.97 -2.65 -13.98
C ASN A 34 17.16 -2.74 -15.51
N MET A 35 18.21 -3.45 -15.94
CA MET A 35 18.52 -3.61 -17.37
C MET A 35 17.47 -4.43 -18.13
N ASP A 36 16.66 -5.23 -17.45
CA ASP A 36 15.55 -6.00 -18.02
C ASP A 36 14.26 -5.19 -18.13
N GLY A 37 14.28 -3.89 -17.75
CA GLY A 37 13.13 -3.00 -17.75
C GLY A 37 12.24 -3.11 -16.49
N SER A 38 12.56 -3.98 -15.56
CA SER A 38 11.85 -4.05 -14.28
C SER A 38 12.21 -2.86 -13.39
N LEU A 39 11.26 -2.43 -12.56
CA LEU A 39 11.43 -1.35 -11.59
C LEU A 39 11.42 -1.91 -10.18
N GLU A 40 12.55 -1.81 -9.50
CA GLU A 40 12.62 -2.03 -8.05
C GLU A 40 12.37 -0.71 -7.33
N TYR A 41 11.57 -0.73 -6.27
CA TYR A 41 11.44 0.42 -5.40
C TYR A 41 11.48 0.01 -3.93
N ARG A 42 12.01 0.91 -3.10
CA ARG A 42 12.13 0.76 -1.65
C ARG A 42 11.48 1.94 -0.96
N ILE A 43 10.68 1.65 0.04
CA ILE A 43 10.01 2.65 0.87
C ILE A 43 10.39 2.39 2.32
N LYS A 44 10.95 3.41 2.97
CA LYS A 44 11.16 3.38 4.42
C LYS A 44 9.97 4.01 5.11
N VAL A 45 9.27 3.25 5.93
CA VAL A 45 8.09 3.71 6.65
C VAL A 45 8.16 3.31 8.11
N SER A 46 7.65 4.17 9.00
CA SER A 46 7.39 3.74 10.37
C SER A 46 6.15 2.85 10.39
N PRO A 47 6.21 1.65 10.97
CA PRO A 47 5.04 0.76 11.06
C PRO A 47 3.96 1.34 11.97
N VAL A 48 4.34 2.18 12.93
CA VAL A 48 3.42 2.85 13.86
C VAL A 48 3.54 4.35 13.66
N ARG A 49 2.41 5.01 13.46
CA ARG A 49 2.35 6.46 13.21
C ARG A 49 1.37 7.15 14.16
N PRO A 50 1.59 8.43 14.48
CA PRO A 50 0.56 9.23 15.16
C PRO A 50 -0.70 9.27 14.30
N SER A 51 -1.86 9.14 14.94
CA SER A 51 -3.13 9.34 14.26
C SER A 51 -3.38 10.83 14.02
N SER A 52 -3.84 11.21 12.83
CA SER A 52 -4.15 12.61 12.48
C SER A 52 -5.35 13.16 13.28
N LEU A 53 -6.26 12.32 13.72
CA LEU A 53 -7.52 12.70 14.36
C LEU A 53 -7.59 12.33 15.86
N SER A 54 -6.53 11.80 16.43
CA SER A 54 -6.49 11.44 17.85
C SER A 54 -5.06 11.56 18.40
N ASN A 55 -4.94 11.64 19.73
CA ASN A 55 -3.63 11.63 20.38
C ASN A 55 -3.00 10.22 20.48
N GLY A 56 -3.55 9.24 19.78
CA GLY A 56 -3.08 7.86 19.77
C GLY A 56 -2.10 7.56 18.66
N GLN A 57 -1.57 6.36 18.70
CA GLN A 57 -0.77 5.78 17.62
C GLN A 57 -1.57 4.71 16.88
N ALA A 58 -1.27 4.51 15.61
CA ALA A 58 -1.93 3.53 14.78
C ALA A 58 -0.92 2.70 13.98
N PHE A 59 -1.17 1.40 13.89
CA PHE A 59 -0.48 0.48 12.99
C PHE A 59 -1.29 0.41 11.68
N ALA A 60 -1.17 1.46 10.87
CA ALA A 60 -1.90 1.58 9.60
C ALA A 60 -0.90 1.62 8.44
N ASN A 61 -0.66 0.48 7.83
CA ASN A 61 0.30 0.28 6.76
C ASN A 61 -0.16 -0.85 5.82
N ALA A 62 0.65 -1.19 4.82
CA ALA A 62 0.30 -2.16 3.79
C ALA A 62 0.99 -3.53 3.97
N ILE A 63 1.59 -3.82 5.12
CA ILE A 63 2.37 -5.05 5.31
C ILE A 63 1.55 -6.34 5.11
N LEU A 64 0.25 -6.32 5.39
CA LEU A 64 -0.65 -7.47 5.24
C LEU A 64 -1.36 -7.54 3.88
N GLY A 65 -1.11 -6.60 2.99
CA GLY A 65 -1.86 -6.44 1.76
C GLY A 65 -1.07 -6.55 0.46
N PRO A 66 -0.16 -7.53 0.27
CA PRO A 66 0.46 -7.69 -1.02
C PRO A 66 -0.60 -8.04 -2.07
N SER A 67 -0.55 -7.36 -3.20
CA SER A 67 -1.39 -7.72 -4.33
C SER A 67 -0.91 -9.03 -4.95
N HIS A 68 -1.82 -9.92 -5.31
CA HIS A 68 -1.49 -11.12 -6.07
C HIS A 68 -1.00 -10.82 -7.51
N ASN A 69 -1.08 -9.57 -7.93
CA ASN A 69 -0.67 -9.14 -9.27
C ASN A 69 0.79 -8.69 -9.34
N TYR A 70 1.51 -8.68 -8.22
CA TYR A 70 2.90 -8.24 -8.13
C TYR A 70 3.73 -9.30 -7.40
N GLU A 71 5.03 -9.27 -7.61
CA GLU A 71 5.94 -10.02 -6.75
C GLU A 71 5.74 -9.59 -5.28
N PRO A 72 5.71 -10.55 -4.34
CA PRO A 72 5.56 -10.22 -2.94
C PRO A 72 6.67 -9.26 -2.49
N PRO A 73 6.34 -8.18 -1.77
CA PRO A 73 7.36 -7.28 -1.26
C PRO A 73 8.21 -7.98 -0.20
N ILE A 74 9.49 -7.64 -0.15
CA ILE A 74 10.41 -8.06 0.91
C ILE A 74 10.37 -6.97 1.98
N TYR A 75 10.01 -7.36 3.20
CA TYR A 75 10.01 -6.48 4.35
C TYR A 75 11.31 -6.66 5.15
N THR A 76 11.96 -5.56 5.47
CA THR A 76 13.17 -5.56 6.31
C THR A 76 13.05 -4.55 7.42
N PHE A 77 13.65 -4.85 8.55
CA PHE A 77 13.90 -3.88 9.60
C PHE A 77 14.99 -2.89 9.19
N ASP A 78 15.17 -1.84 9.96
CA ASP A 78 16.16 -0.78 9.67
C ASP A 78 17.62 -1.27 9.75
N ASP A 79 17.87 -2.32 10.51
CA ASP A 79 19.17 -3.01 10.62
C ASP A 79 19.42 -4.01 9.47
N GLY A 80 18.46 -4.18 8.56
CA GLY A 80 18.53 -5.09 7.42
C GLY A 80 18.05 -6.51 7.70
N ALA A 81 17.63 -6.84 8.91
CA ALA A 81 17.01 -8.12 9.20
C ALA A 81 15.70 -8.27 8.43
N VAL A 82 15.49 -9.44 7.83
CA VAL A 82 14.26 -9.72 7.07
C VAL A 82 13.13 -10.05 8.04
N VAL A 83 11.96 -9.46 7.83
CA VAL A 83 10.73 -9.85 8.52
C VAL A 83 10.32 -11.23 8.01
N THR A 84 10.24 -12.20 8.91
CA THR A 84 9.96 -13.59 8.57
C THR A 84 8.49 -13.81 8.20
N SER A 85 8.22 -14.91 7.50
CA SER A 85 6.85 -15.30 7.19
C SER A 85 6.04 -15.56 8.46
N GLU A 86 6.66 -16.12 9.50
CA GLU A 86 6.03 -16.38 10.78
C GLU A 86 5.61 -15.08 11.47
N GLU A 87 6.46 -14.06 11.46
CA GLU A 87 6.12 -12.73 12.00
C GLU A 87 4.97 -12.07 11.22
N VAL A 88 4.94 -12.22 9.90
CA VAL A 88 3.82 -11.71 9.08
C VAL A 88 2.52 -12.45 9.38
N GLU A 89 2.56 -13.77 9.57
CA GLU A 89 1.38 -14.55 9.94
C GLU A 89 0.89 -14.18 11.36
N GLU A 90 1.79 -13.98 12.33
CA GLU A 90 1.41 -13.49 13.65
C GLU A 90 0.72 -12.12 13.59
N LEU A 91 1.24 -11.21 12.78
CA LEU A 91 0.60 -9.92 12.54
C LEU A 91 -0.79 -10.07 11.90
N ARG A 92 -0.94 -11.04 11.00
CA ARG A 92 -2.23 -11.36 10.36
C ARG A 92 -3.24 -11.86 11.38
N ASP A 93 -2.82 -12.79 12.25
CA ASP A 93 -3.67 -13.33 13.29
C ASP A 93 -4.13 -12.23 14.27
N ILE A 94 -3.22 -11.36 14.68
CA ILE A 94 -3.56 -10.21 15.52
C ILE A 94 -4.55 -9.27 14.80
N ALA A 95 -4.28 -8.94 13.53
CA ALA A 95 -5.15 -8.07 12.75
C ALA A 95 -6.56 -8.67 12.60
N GLU A 96 -6.67 -9.97 12.43
CA GLU A 96 -7.95 -10.68 12.34
C GLU A 96 -8.77 -10.50 13.62
N THR A 97 -8.15 -10.56 14.80
CA THR A 97 -8.85 -10.33 16.07
C THR A 97 -9.41 -8.91 16.23
N CYS A 98 -8.82 -7.95 15.50
CA CYS A 98 -9.22 -6.53 15.51
C CYS A 98 -10.12 -6.17 14.32
N THR A 99 -10.37 -7.10 13.42
CA THR A 99 -11.12 -6.84 12.18
C THR A 99 -12.62 -6.74 12.46
N VAL A 100 -13.22 -5.70 11.93
CA VAL A 100 -14.67 -5.50 11.90
C VAL A 100 -15.16 -5.57 10.46
N GLU A 101 -16.10 -6.46 10.19
CA GLU A 101 -16.66 -6.61 8.85
C GLU A 101 -17.81 -5.62 8.62
N ILE A 102 -17.82 -5.03 7.43
CA ILE A 102 -18.94 -4.20 6.96
C ILE A 102 -19.84 -5.07 6.10
N ASN A 103 -21.08 -5.30 6.55
CA ASN A 103 -22.09 -5.99 5.76
C ASN A 103 -22.74 -5.01 4.78
N TRP A 104 -22.08 -4.80 3.65
CA TRP A 104 -22.48 -3.85 2.63
C TRP A 104 -23.87 -4.11 2.08
N GLN A 105 -24.66 -3.04 1.95
CA GLN A 105 -25.94 -2.99 1.26
C GLN A 105 -25.86 -1.95 0.13
N ASP A 106 -26.78 -2.05 -0.81
CA ASP A 106 -26.87 -1.08 -1.91
C ASP A 106 -27.10 0.34 -1.36
N GLY A 107 -26.21 1.25 -1.79
CA GLY A 107 -26.25 2.65 -1.34
C GLY A 107 -25.43 2.95 -0.09
N ASP A 108 -24.79 1.96 0.53
CA ASP A 108 -23.91 2.21 1.66
C ASP A 108 -22.66 3.02 1.26
N VAL A 109 -22.25 3.89 2.17
CA VAL A 109 -21.02 4.68 2.06
C VAL A 109 -20.21 4.49 3.33
N ALA A 110 -18.93 4.12 3.17
CA ALA A 110 -17.96 4.09 4.28
C ALA A 110 -16.89 5.14 4.09
N VAL A 111 -16.60 5.90 5.13
CA VAL A 111 -15.48 6.83 5.19
C VAL A 111 -14.41 6.22 6.10
N ILE A 112 -13.22 6.02 5.56
CA ILE A 112 -12.11 5.35 6.25
C ILE A 112 -10.95 6.31 6.41
N ASP A 113 -10.49 6.51 7.63
CA ASP A 113 -9.24 7.21 7.92
C ASP A 113 -8.07 6.22 7.81
N ASN A 114 -7.38 6.24 6.66
CA ASN A 114 -6.22 5.39 6.38
C ASN A 114 -5.00 5.67 7.29
N THR A 115 -5.04 6.74 8.07
CA THR A 115 -3.99 7.01 9.06
C THR A 115 -4.21 6.25 10.37
N ARG A 116 -5.40 5.68 10.56
CA ARG A 116 -5.80 4.99 11.81
C ARG A 116 -6.02 3.49 11.64
N VAL A 117 -6.56 3.08 10.51
CA VAL A 117 -6.95 1.69 10.29
C VAL A 117 -6.45 1.17 8.95
N MET A 118 -6.09 -0.09 8.95
CA MET A 118 -5.95 -0.84 7.71
C MET A 118 -7.35 -1.25 7.23
N HIS A 119 -7.51 -1.40 5.95
CA HIS A 119 -8.72 -1.95 5.37
C HIS A 119 -8.36 -2.97 4.31
N GLY A 120 -9.23 -3.93 4.13
CA GLY A 120 -9.02 -5.02 3.21
C GLY A 120 -10.33 -5.53 2.65
N ARG A 121 -10.24 -6.58 1.87
CA ARG A 121 -11.38 -7.19 1.19
C ARG A 121 -11.36 -8.69 1.41
N ARG A 122 -12.48 -9.24 1.86
CA ARG A 122 -12.72 -10.69 1.81
C ARG A 122 -12.91 -11.16 0.37
N ALA A 123 -12.85 -12.46 0.14
CA ALA A 123 -13.13 -13.04 -1.17
C ALA A 123 -14.50 -12.56 -1.69
N ILE A 124 -14.53 -12.12 -2.94
CA ILE A 124 -15.75 -11.63 -3.58
C ILE A 124 -16.61 -12.83 -3.93
N LYS A 125 -17.84 -12.86 -3.40
CA LYS A 125 -18.84 -13.90 -3.70
C LYS A 125 -19.79 -13.45 -4.81
N ASP A 126 -20.11 -12.16 -4.84
CA ASP A 126 -20.98 -11.54 -5.84
C ASP A 126 -20.11 -10.78 -6.86
N GLN A 127 -20.10 -11.26 -8.11
CA GLN A 127 -19.30 -10.68 -9.19
C GLN A 127 -19.97 -9.47 -9.85
N ASP A 128 -21.28 -9.31 -9.68
CA ASP A 128 -22.05 -8.18 -10.26
C ASP A 128 -21.99 -6.93 -9.38
N ARG A 129 -21.38 -7.03 -8.22
CA ARG A 129 -21.17 -5.94 -7.28
C ARG A 129 -20.33 -4.84 -7.88
N GLN A 130 -20.77 -3.60 -7.75
CA GLN A 130 -20.01 -2.40 -8.07
C GLN A 130 -19.57 -1.68 -6.79
N LEU A 131 -18.30 -1.30 -6.71
CA LEU A 131 -17.73 -0.51 -5.62
C LEU A 131 -16.96 0.66 -6.20
N PHE A 132 -17.31 1.87 -5.76
CA PHE A 132 -16.59 3.09 -6.12
C PHE A 132 -15.70 3.52 -4.97
N ILE A 133 -14.44 3.86 -5.27
CA ILE A 133 -13.47 4.31 -4.28
C ILE A 133 -13.00 5.70 -4.67
N GLY A 134 -13.14 6.65 -3.75
CA GLY A 134 -12.56 7.98 -3.84
C GLY A 134 -11.52 8.17 -2.74
N MET A 135 -10.37 8.73 -3.06
CA MET A 135 -9.34 9.08 -2.09
C MET A 135 -9.20 10.59 -2.02
N GLY A 136 -9.10 11.12 -0.80
CA GLY A 136 -8.88 12.52 -0.53
C GLY A 136 -7.82 12.72 0.57
N ARG A 137 -7.34 13.95 0.69
CA ARG A 137 -6.50 14.38 1.83
C ARG A 137 -7.32 15.36 2.66
N LEU A 138 -7.21 15.22 3.97
CA LEU A 138 -7.73 16.19 4.95
C LEU A 138 -6.70 17.29 5.17
#